data_c1be904a37e846c98718625ac2c521fa
#
_entry.id   c1be904a37e846c98718625ac2c521fa
#
_cell.length_a   1.000
_cell.length_b   1.000
_cell.length_c   1.000
_cell.angle_alpha   90.00
_cell.angle_beta   90.00
_cell.angle_gamma   90.00
#
_symmetry.space_group_name_H-M   'P 1'
#
loop_
_entity.id
_entity.type
_entity.pdbx_description
1 polymer ?
#
loop_
_entity_poly.entity_id
_entity_poly.type
_entity_poly.pdbx_seq_one_letter_code
_entity_poly.pdbx_strand_id
1 'polypeptide(L)'
;MIQEQLAHLPEFLPDYRPFPPAKERTAWQGLPLRAKQRFVQAGEAALQTPIASLPLSLWLDFTHTGRRTPWETAYFSRRARLCALVSAECVEHKGRFLDEIADTVWAICEESAWQLPA
;
A
#
# COMPACT_ATOMS: atom_id res chain seq x y z
N MET A 1 -29.12 22.43 -1.38
CA MET A 1 -29.18 20.98 -1.11
C MET A 1 -27.78 20.44 -0.73
N ILE A 2 -27.17 19.50 -1.49
CA ILE A 2 -25.84 18.96 -1.06
C ILE A 2 -24.78 20.04 -0.95
N GLN A 3 -24.72 21.01 -1.86
CA GLN A 3 -23.77 22.12 -1.82
C GLN A 3 -23.90 22.99 -0.55
N GLU A 4 -25.13 23.24 -0.09
CA GLU A 4 -25.36 23.99 1.15
C GLU A 4 -24.94 23.21 2.39
N GLN A 5 -25.14 21.90 2.39
CA GLN A 5 -24.66 21.01 3.47
C GLN A 5 -23.15 20.92 3.51
N LEU A 6 -22.48 20.96 2.35
CA LEU A 6 -21.02 20.92 2.26
C LEU A 6 -20.37 22.27 2.60
N ALA A 7 -21.09 23.39 2.47
CA ALA A 7 -20.56 24.72 2.75
C ALA A 7 -20.14 24.92 4.23
N HIS A 8 -20.62 24.09 5.13
CA HIS A 8 -20.27 24.13 6.56
C HIS A 8 -19.16 23.13 6.94
N LEU A 9 -18.71 22.29 6.01
CA LEU A 9 -17.60 21.42 6.28
C LEU A 9 -16.27 22.18 6.15
N PRO A 10 -15.31 21.95 7.04
CA PRO A 10 -13.98 22.51 6.86
C PRO A 10 -13.38 22.03 5.54
N GLU A 11 -12.64 22.89 4.85
CA GLU A 11 -12.01 22.58 3.57
C GLU A 11 -11.08 21.36 3.67
N PHE A 12 -10.53 21.12 4.85
CA PHE A 12 -9.81 19.91 5.21
C PHE A 12 -9.94 19.64 6.72
N LEU A 13 -9.71 18.40 7.12
CA LEU A 13 -9.71 17.98 8.52
C LEU A 13 -8.25 17.98 9.04
N PRO A 14 -7.77 19.05 9.66
CA PRO A 14 -6.34 19.20 10.00
C PRO A 14 -5.84 18.13 10.97
N ASP A 15 -6.74 17.61 11.82
CA ASP A 15 -6.40 16.59 12.80
C ASP A 15 -6.79 15.16 12.37
N TYR A 16 -7.26 14.99 11.14
CA TYR A 16 -7.63 13.67 10.63
C TYR A 16 -6.38 12.85 10.35
N ARG A 17 -6.22 11.78 11.12
CA ARG A 17 -5.14 10.80 10.96
C ARG A 17 -5.75 9.40 10.89
N PRO A 18 -5.85 8.81 9.69
CA PRO A 18 -6.48 7.48 9.54
C PRO A 18 -5.73 6.38 10.28
N PHE A 19 -4.40 6.56 10.47
CA PHE A 19 -3.55 5.63 11.18
C PHE A 19 -2.56 6.39 12.07
N PRO A 20 -2.19 5.81 13.23
CA PRO A 20 -1.15 6.41 14.05
C PRO A 20 0.21 6.31 13.34
N PRO A 21 1.09 7.32 13.45
CA PRO A 21 2.44 7.21 12.95
C PRO A 21 3.21 6.10 13.69
N ALA A 22 4.21 5.52 13.03
CA ALA A 22 5.01 4.42 13.60
C ALA A 22 5.62 4.74 14.97
N LYS A 23 5.97 6.02 15.22
CA LYS A 23 6.51 6.51 16.50
C LYS A 23 5.51 6.46 17.66
N GLU A 24 4.22 6.40 17.41
CA GLU A 24 3.20 6.22 18.45
C GLU A 24 3.15 4.76 18.93
N ARG A 25 4.17 4.38 19.69
CA ARG A 25 4.36 2.98 20.10
C ARG A 25 3.20 2.39 20.88
N THR A 26 2.53 3.19 21.71
CA THR A 26 1.40 2.73 22.53
C THR A 26 0.27 2.20 21.65
N ALA A 27 -0.05 2.90 20.55
CA ALA A 27 -1.11 2.48 19.64
C ALA A 27 -0.78 1.13 18.97
N TRP A 28 0.45 0.98 18.44
CA TRP A 28 0.87 -0.24 17.76
C TRP A 28 1.08 -1.42 18.72
N GLN A 29 1.64 -1.15 19.91
CA GLN A 29 1.82 -2.16 20.95
C GLN A 29 0.50 -2.64 21.57
N GLY A 30 -0.50 -1.76 21.62
CA GLY A 30 -1.84 -2.04 22.12
C GLY A 30 -2.68 -2.98 21.25
N LEU A 31 -2.25 -3.27 20.01
CA LEU A 31 -2.94 -4.21 19.14
C LEU A 31 -2.98 -5.63 19.76
N PRO A 32 -4.07 -6.39 19.52
CA PRO A 32 -4.14 -7.79 19.93
C PRO A 32 -2.96 -8.59 19.39
N LEU A 33 -2.42 -9.52 20.20
CA LEU A 33 -1.25 -10.31 19.82
C LEU A 33 -1.41 -10.99 18.46
N ARG A 34 -2.59 -11.57 18.21
CA ARG A 34 -2.88 -12.25 16.93
C ARG A 34 -2.79 -11.29 15.73
N ALA A 35 -3.24 -10.04 15.88
CA ALA A 35 -3.14 -9.03 14.84
C ALA A 35 -1.67 -8.66 14.58
N LYS A 36 -0.89 -8.43 15.63
CA LYS A 36 0.55 -8.16 15.51
C LYS A 36 1.29 -9.27 14.79
N GLN A 37 1.04 -10.52 15.16
CA GLN A 37 1.62 -11.69 14.52
C GLN A 37 1.29 -11.75 13.02
N ARG A 38 0.03 -11.49 12.65
CA ARG A 38 -0.40 -11.49 11.24
C ARG A 38 0.30 -10.40 10.44
N PHE A 39 0.45 -9.19 10.99
CA PHE A 39 1.16 -8.11 10.30
C PHE A 39 2.63 -8.45 10.09
N VAL A 40 3.32 -8.96 11.11
CA VAL A 40 4.73 -9.36 10.99
C VAL A 40 4.90 -10.50 9.99
N GLN A 41 4.07 -11.55 10.05
CA GLN A 41 4.11 -12.65 9.09
C GLN A 41 3.88 -12.19 7.65
N ALA A 42 2.93 -11.26 7.43
CA ALA A 42 2.70 -10.70 6.11
C ALA A 42 3.92 -9.91 5.58
N GLY A 43 4.56 -9.12 6.46
CA GLY A 43 5.82 -8.43 6.12
C GLY A 43 6.95 -9.39 5.79
N GLU A 44 7.11 -10.46 6.57
CA GLU A 44 8.11 -11.50 6.31
C GLU A 44 7.88 -12.23 4.98
N ALA A 45 6.63 -12.55 4.68
CA ALA A 45 6.27 -13.12 3.37
C ALA A 45 6.58 -12.14 2.23
N ALA A 46 6.34 -10.84 2.44
CA ALA A 46 6.67 -9.81 1.47
C ALA A 46 8.19 -9.69 1.22
N LEU A 47 9.03 -9.87 2.25
CA LEU A 47 10.50 -9.91 2.07
C LEU A 47 10.95 -11.04 1.13
N GLN A 48 10.24 -12.16 1.11
CA GLN A 48 10.55 -13.33 0.26
C GLN A 48 9.97 -13.22 -1.15
N THR A 49 9.14 -12.21 -1.40
CA THR A 49 8.46 -12.05 -2.69
C THR A 49 9.09 -10.88 -3.46
N PRO A 50 9.55 -11.06 -4.69
CA PRO A 50 10.12 -9.97 -5.49
C PRO A 50 9.04 -8.93 -5.84
N ILE A 51 9.48 -7.69 -6.10
CA ILE A 51 8.61 -6.64 -6.63
C ILE A 51 8.12 -7.06 -8.01
N ALA A 52 6.81 -7.10 -8.21
CA ALA A 52 6.23 -7.51 -9.48
C ALA A 52 6.65 -6.59 -10.61
N SER A 53 7.03 -7.16 -11.75
CA SER A 53 7.30 -6.41 -12.97
C SER A 53 6.00 -5.90 -13.60
N LEU A 54 6.05 -4.70 -14.20
CA LEU A 54 4.93 -4.08 -14.92
C LEU A 54 5.35 -3.72 -16.36
N PRO A 55 5.64 -4.71 -17.21
CA PRO A 55 5.99 -4.44 -18.60
C PRO A 55 4.78 -3.94 -19.39
N LEU A 56 5.02 -3.12 -20.41
CA LEU A 56 3.98 -2.58 -21.29
C LEU A 56 3.09 -3.67 -21.91
N SER A 57 3.62 -4.87 -22.12
CA SER A 57 2.84 -5.99 -22.67
C SER A 57 1.64 -6.38 -21.82
N LEU A 58 1.71 -6.24 -20.50
CA LEU A 58 0.56 -6.47 -19.61
C LEU A 58 -0.54 -5.42 -19.81
N TRP A 59 -0.16 -4.18 -20.06
CA TRP A 59 -1.10 -3.11 -20.40
C TRP A 59 -1.77 -3.36 -21.75
N LEU A 60 -0.96 -3.71 -22.76
CA LEU A 60 -1.42 -3.97 -24.11
C LEU A 60 -2.30 -5.23 -24.23
N ASP A 61 -2.21 -6.14 -23.27
CA ASP A 61 -3.10 -7.31 -23.23
C ASP A 61 -4.59 -6.88 -23.19
N PHE A 62 -4.90 -5.81 -22.45
CA PHE A 62 -6.24 -5.23 -22.48
C PHE A 62 -6.64 -4.76 -23.88
N THR A 63 -5.76 -4.03 -24.57
CA THR A 63 -6.02 -3.54 -25.93
C THR A 63 -6.23 -4.68 -26.92
N HIS A 64 -5.48 -5.76 -26.79
CA HIS A 64 -5.53 -6.88 -27.72
C HIS A 64 -6.64 -7.89 -27.44
N THR A 65 -6.98 -8.11 -26.17
CA THR A 65 -7.84 -9.22 -25.74
C THR A 65 -8.99 -8.80 -24.82
N GLY A 66 -9.03 -7.54 -24.37
CA GLY A 66 -9.97 -7.05 -23.38
C GLY A 66 -9.65 -7.51 -21.93
N ARG A 67 -8.50 -8.18 -21.69
CA ARG A 67 -8.11 -8.71 -20.39
C ARG A 67 -7.27 -7.68 -19.63
N ARG A 68 -7.77 -7.17 -18.52
CA ARG A 68 -7.02 -6.26 -17.63
C ARG A 68 -6.40 -6.96 -16.42
N THR A 69 -6.88 -8.16 -16.07
CA THR A 69 -6.43 -8.91 -14.88
C THR A 69 -4.91 -9.09 -14.78
N PRO A 70 -4.16 -9.40 -15.86
CA PRO A 70 -2.71 -9.53 -15.77
C PRO A 70 -2.01 -8.27 -15.29
N TRP A 71 -2.41 -7.09 -15.79
CA TRP A 71 -1.90 -5.81 -15.32
C TRP A 71 -2.32 -5.55 -13.87
N GLU A 72 -3.60 -5.68 -13.56
CA GLU A 72 -4.15 -5.42 -12.22
C GLU A 72 -3.47 -6.28 -11.15
N THR A 73 -3.25 -7.55 -11.44
CA THR A 73 -2.58 -8.47 -10.50
C THR A 73 -1.18 -7.96 -10.15
N ALA A 74 -0.36 -7.60 -11.13
CA ALA A 74 0.98 -7.09 -10.89
C ALA A 74 0.94 -5.69 -10.22
N TYR A 75 0.07 -4.82 -10.67
CA TYR A 75 -0.12 -3.46 -10.15
C TYR A 75 -0.52 -3.46 -8.67
N PHE A 76 -1.54 -4.23 -8.31
CA PHE A 76 -2.02 -4.30 -6.93
C PHE A 76 -1.09 -5.10 -6.02
N SER A 77 -0.33 -6.07 -6.54
CA SER A 77 0.65 -6.80 -5.74
C SER A 77 1.75 -5.89 -5.18
N ARG A 78 2.17 -4.86 -5.92
CA ARG A 78 3.11 -3.84 -5.42
C ARG A 78 2.54 -3.08 -4.23
N ARG A 79 1.27 -2.67 -4.31
CA ARG A 79 0.59 -1.93 -3.24
C ARG A 79 0.34 -2.82 -2.02
N ALA A 80 -0.08 -4.05 -2.24
CA ALA A 80 -0.25 -5.02 -1.17
C ALA A 80 1.08 -5.33 -0.46
N ARG A 81 2.19 -5.46 -1.23
CA ARG A 81 3.54 -5.60 -0.69
C ARG A 81 3.90 -4.41 0.20
N LEU A 82 3.71 -3.19 -0.29
CA LEU A 82 3.98 -1.98 0.48
C LEU A 82 3.19 -1.93 1.78
N CYS A 83 1.88 -2.20 1.73
CA CYS A 83 1.03 -2.25 2.92
C CYS A 83 1.51 -3.28 3.93
N ALA A 84 1.90 -4.48 3.48
CA ALA A 84 2.40 -5.55 4.35
C ALA A 84 3.70 -5.15 5.06
N LEU A 85 4.68 -4.61 4.30
CA LEU A 85 5.97 -4.17 4.84
C LEU A 85 5.82 -3.00 5.83
N VAL A 86 5.02 -1.99 5.47
CA VAL A 86 4.79 -0.81 6.33
C VAL A 86 4.07 -1.22 7.61
N SER A 87 3.03 -2.06 7.53
CA SER A 87 2.31 -2.53 8.71
C SER A 87 3.20 -3.35 9.64
N ALA A 88 4.05 -4.21 9.08
CA ALA A 88 5.02 -5.00 9.86
C ALA A 88 6.04 -4.10 10.56
N GLU A 89 6.59 -3.10 9.85
CA GLU A 89 7.53 -2.13 10.45
C GLU A 89 6.86 -1.31 11.55
N CYS A 90 5.63 -0.84 11.33
CA CYS A 90 4.88 -0.11 12.35
C CYS A 90 4.67 -0.94 13.63
N VAL A 91 4.40 -2.24 13.50
CA VAL A 91 4.23 -3.14 14.64
C VAL A 91 5.57 -3.43 15.33
N GLU A 92 6.57 -3.85 14.56
CA GLU A 92 7.85 -4.32 15.08
C GLU A 92 8.82 -3.19 15.46
N HIS A 93 8.89 -2.16 14.61
CA HIS A 93 9.73 -0.95 14.79
C HIS A 93 11.23 -1.25 14.98
N LYS A 94 11.75 -2.16 14.19
CA LYS A 94 13.18 -2.57 14.23
C LYS A 94 13.99 -2.12 13.01
N GLY A 95 13.34 -1.52 12.02
CA GLY A 95 14.00 -1.02 10.81
C GLY A 95 14.31 -2.07 9.76
N ARG A 96 14.03 -3.36 10.02
CA ARG A 96 14.41 -4.44 9.08
C ARG A 96 13.58 -4.49 7.79
N PHE A 97 12.47 -3.77 7.72
CA PHE A 97 11.64 -3.68 6.53
C PHE A 97 11.88 -2.38 5.73
N LEU A 98 12.67 -1.43 6.25
CA LEU A 98 12.77 -0.08 5.68
C LEU A 98 13.35 -0.06 4.27
N ASP A 99 14.39 -0.84 3.99
CA ASP A 99 14.99 -0.87 2.67
C ASP A 99 14.01 -1.40 1.63
N GLU A 100 13.29 -2.47 1.96
CA GLU A 100 12.27 -3.04 1.07
C GLU A 100 11.04 -2.14 0.90
N ILE A 101 10.70 -1.36 1.92
CA ILE A 101 9.69 -0.29 1.82
C ILE A 101 10.17 0.75 0.82
N ALA A 102 11.41 1.24 0.96
CA ALA A 102 11.99 2.23 0.08
C ALA A 102 12.03 1.74 -1.37
N ASP A 103 12.49 0.53 -1.62
CA ASP A 103 12.55 -0.08 -2.94
C ASP A 103 11.15 -0.26 -3.55
N THR A 104 10.17 -0.66 -2.74
CA THR A 104 8.79 -0.81 -3.22
C THR A 104 8.15 0.56 -3.56
N VAL A 105 8.38 1.58 -2.74
CA VAL A 105 7.95 2.96 -3.02
C VAL A 105 8.62 3.47 -4.29
N TRP A 106 9.93 3.27 -4.43
CA TRP A 106 10.67 3.67 -5.62
C TRP A 106 10.09 3.04 -6.88
N ALA A 107 9.86 1.73 -6.87
CA ALA A 107 9.27 1.02 -7.99
C ALA A 107 7.85 1.52 -8.35
N ILE A 108 7.05 1.91 -7.34
CA ILE A 108 5.72 2.51 -7.56
C ILE A 108 5.87 3.92 -8.19
N CYS A 109 6.82 4.72 -7.72
CA CYS A 109 7.06 6.07 -8.25
C CYS A 109 7.56 6.06 -9.70
N GLU A 110 8.24 5.00 -10.12
CA GLU A 110 8.72 4.82 -11.51
C GLU A 110 7.64 4.27 -12.46
N GLU A 111 6.44 3.99 -11.99
CA GLU A 111 5.35 3.51 -12.86
C GLU A 111 4.95 4.58 -13.89
N SER A 112 4.92 4.19 -15.16
CA SER A 112 4.51 5.08 -16.26
C SER A 112 3.01 5.38 -16.24
N ALA A 113 2.20 4.56 -15.57
CA ALA A 113 0.77 4.75 -15.45
C ALA A 113 0.29 4.33 -14.05
N TRP A 114 -0.42 5.26 -13.39
CA TRP A 114 -1.04 5.04 -12.07
C TRP A 114 -2.55 4.77 -12.19
N GLN A 115 -2.95 4.20 -13.29
CA GLN A 115 -4.34 3.87 -13.61
C GLN A 115 -4.43 2.44 -14.13
N LEU A 116 -5.63 1.92 -14.20
CA LEU A 116 -5.91 0.62 -14.77
C LEU A 116 -6.25 0.74 -16.25
N PRO A 117 -5.89 -0.26 -17.07
CA PRO A 117 -6.35 -0.32 -18.45
C PRO A 117 -7.87 -0.50 -18.46
N ALA A 118 -8.54 0.33 -19.22
CA ALA A 118 -10.01 0.32 -19.34
C ALA A 118 -10.47 0.86 -20.69
#